data_903b3ebc95457deddc53731db8951a75
#
_entry.id   903b3ebc95457deddc53731db8951a75
#
_cell.length_a   1.000
_cell.length_b   1.000
_cell.length_c   1.000
_cell.angle_alpha   90.00
_cell.angle_beta   90.00
_cell.angle_gamma   90.00
#
_symmetry.space_group_name_H-M   'P 1'
#
loop_
_entity.id
_entity.type
_entity.pdbx_description
1 polymer ?
#
loop_
_entity_poly.entity_id
_entity_poly.type
_entity_poly.pdbx_seq_one_letter_code
_entity_poly.pdbx_strand_id
1 'polypeptide(L)'
;MSDSLIHGHLALLATKFTCVNQINPANLRIRRALVTDAAAICEIYNHEVQFETSTFDLVPRTLENQTAWIAARSGAFSAIVAVTPEDEVVGFGALSEYRDRAAYSTSVENSVYVKRDLGRRGIGRLILTTLLEQAADSGFHVVMARIEASGTASRALHESCGFSLVGIEREIGRKFGKWLDVALMQCVLHERSAH
;
A
#
# COMPACT_ATOMS: atom_id res chain seq x y z
N MET A 1 45.75 20.86 -4.34
CA MET A 1 44.89 20.05 -5.24
C MET A 1 43.91 19.18 -4.42
N SER A 2 43.22 19.74 -3.43
CA SER A 2 42.35 18.97 -2.52
C SER A 2 40.91 19.54 -2.34
N ASP A 3 40.59 20.68 -2.95
CA ASP A 3 39.28 21.35 -2.72
C ASP A 3 38.17 21.04 -3.76
N SER A 4 38.51 20.38 -4.86
CA SER A 4 37.54 20.12 -5.94
C SER A 4 36.64 18.90 -5.68
N LEU A 5 37.03 17.95 -4.84
CA LEU A 5 36.29 16.71 -4.57
C LEU A 5 35.19 16.85 -3.52
N ILE A 6 35.31 17.80 -2.60
CA ILE A 6 34.34 17.99 -1.51
C ILE A 6 33.07 18.71 -2.02
N HIS A 7 33.20 19.64 -2.96
CA HIS A 7 32.06 20.38 -3.51
C HIS A 7 31.15 19.51 -4.41
N GLY A 8 31.71 18.50 -5.08
CA GLY A 8 30.92 17.58 -5.93
C GLY A 8 30.02 16.65 -5.12
N HIS A 9 30.46 16.22 -3.93
CA HIS A 9 29.70 15.30 -3.09
C HIS A 9 28.54 15.99 -2.35
N LEU A 10 28.72 17.24 -1.94
CA LEU A 10 27.67 18.04 -1.31
C LEU A 10 26.58 18.45 -2.30
N ALA A 11 26.93 18.72 -3.55
CA ALA A 11 25.95 19.05 -4.60
C ALA A 11 25.06 17.84 -4.96
N LEU A 12 25.63 16.62 -4.98
CA LEU A 12 24.90 15.39 -5.28
C LEU A 12 23.93 14.99 -4.15
N LEU A 13 24.30 15.26 -2.88
CA LEU A 13 23.44 15.05 -1.72
C LEU A 13 22.30 16.08 -1.66
N ALA A 14 22.58 17.35 -1.98
CA ALA A 14 21.57 18.41 -2.02
C ALA A 14 20.52 18.15 -3.11
N THR A 15 20.90 17.60 -4.27
CA THR A 15 19.97 17.28 -5.37
C THR A 15 19.03 16.13 -5.00
N LYS A 16 19.49 15.14 -4.23
CA LYS A 16 18.62 14.06 -3.73
C LYS A 16 17.61 14.53 -2.70
N PHE A 17 17.97 15.49 -1.83
CA PHE A 17 17.05 16.04 -0.82
C PHE A 17 15.99 16.98 -1.41
N THR A 18 16.24 17.62 -2.54
CA THR A 18 15.31 18.58 -3.15
C THR A 18 14.21 17.88 -3.98
N CYS A 19 14.45 16.68 -4.49
CA CYS A 19 13.49 15.93 -5.32
C CYS A 19 12.33 15.31 -4.51
N VAL A 20 12.54 14.92 -3.26
CA VAL A 20 11.54 14.21 -2.45
C VAL A 20 10.38 15.13 -2.05
N ASN A 21 10.59 16.45 -2.00
CA ASN A 21 9.56 17.41 -1.56
C ASN A 21 8.55 17.83 -2.64
N GLN A 22 8.68 17.38 -3.89
CA GLN A 22 7.81 17.79 -5.01
C GLN A 22 7.12 16.62 -5.74
N ILE A 23 6.89 15.48 -5.08
CA ILE A 23 6.13 14.40 -5.71
C ILE A 23 4.69 14.84 -5.92
N ASN A 24 4.32 15.07 -7.20
CA ASN A 24 2.96 15.33 -7.62
C ASN A 24 2.32 13.99 -8.05
N PRO A 25 1.19 13.57 -7.46
CA PRO A 25 0.50 12.35 -7.85
C PRO A 25 0.20 12.25 -9.34
N ALA A 26 -0.03 13.38 -10.02
CA ALA A 26 -0.28 13.42 -11.47
C ALA A 26 0.92 12.94 -12.32
N ASN A 27 2.13 12.96 -11.75
CA ASN A 27 3.34 12.50 -12.43
C ASN A 27 3.71 11.05 -12.06
N LEU A 28 2.96 10.43 -11.14
CA LEU A 28 3.19 9.05 -10.77
C LEU A 28 2.58 8.08 -11.79
N ARG A 29 3.24 6.97 -11.99
CA ARG A 29 2.76 5.87 -12.80
C ARG A 29 2.49 4.65 -11.91
N ILE A 30 1.36 3.99 -12.14
CA ILE A 30 1.12 2.66 -11.56
C ILE A 30 1.56 1.61 -12.58
N ARG A 31 2.28 0.61 -12.09
CA ARG A 31 2.63 -0.59 -12.84
C ARG A 31 2.60 -1.83 -11.96
N ARG A 32 2.57 -2.99 -12.57
CA ARG A 32 2.78 -4.25 -11.86
C ARG A 32 4.15 -4.25 -11.17
N ALA A 33 4.18 -4.75 -9.95
CA ALA A 33 5.43 -4.94 -9.22
C ALA A 33 6.29 -6.02 -9.89
N LEU A 34 7.58 -5.73 -10.00
CA LEU A 34 8.61 -6.66 -10.47
C LEU A 34 9.40 -7.20 -9.27
N VAL A 35 10.07 -8.31 -9.45
CA VAL A 35 10.95 -8.88 -8.42
C VAL A 35 12.05 -7.90 -8.00
N THR A 36 12.49 -7.05 -8.93
CA THR A 36 13.45 -5.97 -8.67
C THR A 36 12.95 -4.90 -7.70
N ASP A 37 11.63 -4.77 -7.51
CA ASP A 37 11.03 -3.83 -6.55
C ASP A 37 11.01 -4.37 -5.11
N ALA A 38 11.40 -5.63 -4.92
CA ALA A 38 11.27 -6.32 -3.64
C ALA A 38 11.95 -5.56 -2.49
N ALA A 39 13.12 -4.97 -2.72
CA ALA A 39 13.83 -4.20 -1.69
C ALA A 39 13.05 -2.95 -1.26
N ALA A 40 12.53 -2.17 -2.20
CA ALA A 40 11.77 -0.96 -1.91
C ALA A 40 10.42 -1.28 -1.24
N ILE A 41 9.70 -2.31 -1.72
CA ILE A 41 8.46 -2.78 -1.09
C ILE A 41 8.73 -3.28 0.34
N CYS A 42 9.83 -4.03 0.53
CA CYS A 42 10.24 -4.55 1.83
C CYS A 42 10.55 -3.41 2.81
N GLU A 43 11.24 -2.37 2.38
CA GLU A 43 11.52 -1.17 3.17
C GLU A 43 10.23 -0.48 3.64
N ILE A 44 9.31 -0.19 2.70
CA ILE A 44 8.02 0.45 3.01
C ILE A 44 7.21 -0.41 4.00
N TYR A 45 7.11 -1.72 3.75
CA TYR A 45 6.32 -2.62 4.59
C TYR A 45 6.93 -2.80 5.98
N ASN A 46 8.25 -3.01 6.06
CA ASN A 46 8.93 -3.26 7.32
C ASN A 46 8.95 -2.03 8.25
N HIS A 47 8.88 -0.83 7.70
CA HIS A 47 8.64 0.36 8.51
C HIS A 47 7.31 0.24 9.27
N GLU A 48 6.24 -0.19 8.60
CA GLU A 48 4.93 -0.38 9.22
C GLU A 48 4.94 -1.52 10.25
N VAL A 49 5.70 -2.60 9.96
CA VAL A 49 5.85 -3.72 10.91
C VAL A 49 6.55 -3.28 12.19
N GLN A 50 7.62 -2.50 12.07
CA GLN A 50 8.49 -2.14 13.19
C GLN A 50 7.99 -0.98 14.04
N PHE A 51 7.29 -0.02 13.42
CA PHE A 51 7.01 1.26 14.07
C PHE A 51 5.53 1.62 14.17
N GLU A 52 4.66 0.92 13.43
CA GLU A 52 3.26 1.31 13.28
C GLU A 52 2.28 0.16 13.58
N THR A 53 1.01 0.51 13.78
CA THR A 53 -0.07 -0.45 14.01
C THR A 53 -0.89 -0.76 12.74
N SER A 54 -0.54 -0.19 11.61
CA SER A 54 -1.21 -0.35 10.31
C SER A 54 -1.14 -1.76 9.73
N THR A 55 -0.19 -2.57 10.18
CA THR A 55 -0.11 -4.02 9.93
C THR A 55 0.01 -4.78 11.24
N PHE A 56 -0.57 -5.98 11.28
CA PHE A 56 -0.51 -6.87 12.44
C PHE A 56 0.66 -7.86 12.37
N ASP A 57 1.47 -7.80 11.30
CA ASP A 57 2.74 -8.53 11.28
C ASP A 57 3.66 -7.99 12.40
N LEU A 58 4.30 -8.92 13.11
CA LEU A 58 5.19 -8.62 14.24
C LEU A 58 6.67 -8.77 13.86
N VAL A 59 6.95 -9.50 12.78
CA VAL A 59 8.31 -9.79 12.32
C VAL A 59 8.50 -9.18 10.93
N PRO A 60 9.55 -8.36 10.75
CA PRO A 60 9.88 -7.81 9.44
C PRO A 60 10.12 -8.90 8.40
N ARG A 61 9.72 -8.67 7.17
CA ARG A 61 9.98 -9.57 6.05
C ARG A 61 11.44 -9.50 5.64
N THR A 62 12.01 -10.65 5.30
CA THR A 62 13.31 -10.68 4.62
C THR A 62 13.14 -10.33 3.15
N LEU A 63 14.23 -9.91 2.50
CA LEU A 63 14.21 -9.65 1.06
C LEU A 63 13.83 -10.90 0.27
N GLU A 64 14.27 -12.07 0.70
CA GLU A 64 13.91 -13.35 0.08
C GLU A 64 12.40 -13.60 0.16
N ASN A 65 11.79 -13.42 1.34
CA ASN A 65 10.35 -13.59 1.54
C ASN A 65 9.56 -12.58 0.70
N GLN A 66 10.03 -11.33 0.61
CA GLN A 66 9.36 -10.33 -0.21
C GLN A 66 9.47 -10.63 -1.71
N THR A 67 10.62 -11.12 -2.16
CA THR A 67 10.85 -11.59 -3.53
C THR A 67 9.91 -12.74 -3.88
N ALA A 68 9.84 -13.75 -3.03
CA ALA A 68 8.93 -14.89 -3.19
C ALA A 68 7.47 -14.44 -3.20
N TRP A 69 7.10 -13.49 -2.31
CA TRP A 69 5.75 -12.94 -2.25
C TRP A 69 5.32 -12.24 -3.56
N ILE A 70 6.23 -11.51 -4.22
CA ILE A 70 5.96 -10.89 -5.53
C ILE A 70 5.86 -11.96 -6.61
N ALA A 71 6.80 -12.91 -6.63
CA ALA A 71 6.87 -13.96 -7.65
C ALA A 71 5.63 -14.90 -7.63
N ALA A 72 5.07 -15.16 -6.45
CA ALA A 72 3.89 -16.00 -6.29
C ALA A 72 2.58 -15.30 -6.74
N ARG A 73 2.60 -13.99 -7.02
CA ARG A 73 1.40 -13.22 -7.36
C ARG A 73 1.20 -13.11 -8.86
N SER A 74 -0.02 -13.38 -9.33
CA SER A 74 -0.38 -13.31 -10.74
C SER A 74 -1.83 -12.88 -10.94
N GLY A 75 -2.18 -12.51 -12.16
CA GLY A 75 -3.55 -12.11 -12.52
C GLY A 75 -4.06 -10.97 -11.64
N ALA A 76 -5.28 -11.09 -11.15
CA ALA A 76 -5.93 -10.13 -10.26
C ALA A 76 -5.18 -9.91 -8.94
N PHE A 77 -4.40 -10.89 -8.49
CA PHE A 77 -3.63 -10.80 -7.25
C PHE A 77 -2.21 -10.24 -7.45
N SER A 78 -1.85 -9.79 -8.66
CA SER A 78 -0.58 -9.14 -8.91
C SER A 78 -0.46 -7.90 -8.02
N ALA A 79 0.70 -7.76 -7.35
CA ALA A 79 1.01 -6.53 -6.65
C ALA A 79 1.27 -5.40 -7.65
N ILE A 80 0.90 -4.19 -7.29
CA ILE A 80 1.16 -2.97 -8.06
C ILE A 80 2.02 -2.01 -7.24
N VAL A 81 2.81 -1.19 -7.93
CA VAL A 81 3.63 -0.13 -7.34
C VAL A 81 3.29 1.20 -7.97
N ALA A 82 3.30 2.25 -7.14
CA ALA A 82 3.35 3.63 -7.59
C ALA A 82 4.82 4.06 -7.69
N VAL A 83 5.21 4.53 -8.87
CA VAL A 83 6.59 4.94 -9.14
C VAL A 83 6.68 6.36 -9.65
N THR A 84 7.79 7.02 -9.33
CA THR A 84 8.14 8.34 -9.88
C THR A 84 8.53 8.22 -11.36
N PRO A 85 8.71 9.35 -12.11
CA PRO A 85 9.26 9.31 -13.45
C PRO A 85 10.64 8.63 -13.54
N GLU A 86 11.42 8.67 -12.46
CA GLU A 86 12.74 8.03 -12.32
C GLU A 86 12.65 6.56 -11.92
N ASP A 87 11.42 5.98 -11.91
CA ASP A 87 11.08 4.59 -11.52
C ASP A 87 11.34 4.26 -10.03
N GLU A 88 11.40 5.28 -9.15
CA GLU A 88 11.49 5.06 -7.69
C GLU A 88 10.13 4.64 -7.13
N VAL A 89 10.08 3.53 -6.39
CA VAL A 89 8.85 3.04 -5.73
C VAL A 89 8.53 3.92 -4.52
N VAL A 90 7.34 4.52 -4.53
CA VAL A 90 6.84 5.42 -3.47
C VAL A 90 5.65 4.85 -2.69
N GLY A 91 5.10 3.74 -3.16
CA GLY A 91 4.02 3.01 -2.50
C GLY A 91 3.68 1.75 -3.28
N PHE A 92 2.93 0.86 -2.65
CA PHE A 92 2.48 -0.37 -3.28
C PHE A 92 1.12 -0.79 -2.75
N GLY A 93 0.48 -1.68 -3.48
CA GLY A 93 -0.76 -2.33 -3.04
C GLY A 93 -0.96 -3.67 -3.71
N ALA A 94 -1.86 -4.45 -3.16
CA ALA A 94 -2.24 -5.75 -3.70
C ALA A 94 -3.64 -6.14 -3.27
N LEU A 95 -4.27 -7.02 -4.05
CA LEU A 95 -5.45 -7.77 -3.65
C LEU A 95 -5.01 -9.14 -3.13
N SER A 96 -5.77 -9.68 -2.19
CA SER A 96 -5.61 -11.02 -1.64
C SER A 96 -6.97 -11.69 -1.50
N GLU A 97 -7.00 -13.00 -1.43
CA GLU A 97 -8.22 -13.73 -1.09
C GLU A 97 -8.75 -13.24 0.27
N TYR A 98 -10.06 -13.01 0.33
CA TYR A 98 -10.68 -12.56 1.57
C TYR A 98 -10.78 -13.69 2.59
N ARG A 99 -11.22 -14.87 2.16
CA ARG A 99 -11.35 -16.09 2.98
C ARG A 99 -11.25 -17.33 2.09
N ASP A 100 -10.87 -18.44 2.67
CA ASP A 100 -10.61 -19.73 2.00
C ASP A 100 -11.85 -20.52 1.55
N ARG A 101 -13.07 -20.14 1.99
CA ARG A 101 -14.30 -20.84 1.58
C ARG A 101 -14.78 -20.40 0.20
N ALA A 102 -15.15 -21.36 -0.65
CA ALA A 102 -15.51 -21.16 -2.05
C ALA A 102 -16.58 -20.06 -2.30
N ALA A 103 -17.55 -19.90 -1.39
CA ALA A 103 -18.56 -18.84 -1.51
C ALA A 103 -17.99 -17.42 -1.40
N TYR A 104 -16.76 -17.25 -0.91
CA TYR A 104 -16.06 -15.95 -0.85
C TYR A 104 -15.20 -15.66 -2.09
N SER A 105 -15.19 -16.53 -3.11
CA SER A 105 -14.35 -16.37 -4.31
C SER A 105 -14.60 -15.08 -5.10
N THR A 106 -15.75 -14.43 -4.89
CA THR A 106 -16.09 -13.13 -5.49
C THR A 106 -15.69 -11.94 -4.61
N SER A 107 -15.04 -12.18 -3.48
CA SER A 107 -14.60 -11.16 -2.53
C SER A 107 -13.09 -11.18 -2.38
N VAL A 108 -12.49 -9.99 -2.34
CA VAL A 108 -11.04 -9.83 -2.13
C VAL A 108 -10.78 -8.84 -1.01
N GLU A 109 -9.58 -8.89 -0.42
CA GLU A 109 -9.09 -7.91 0.54
C GLU A 109 -7.97 -7.09 -0.09
N ASN A 110 -8.00 -5.77 0.09
CA ASN A 110 -6.95 -4.88 -0.37
C ASN A 110 -5.90 -4.62 0.73
N SER A 111 -4.69 -4.34 0.28
CA SER A 111 -3.62 -3.76 1.11
C SER A 111 -2.97 -2.61 0.35
N VAL A 112 -2.79 -1.46 1.03
CA VAL A 112 -2.17 -0.26 0.46
C VAL A 112 -1.18 0.32 1.46
N TYR A 113 0.05 0.54 1.00
CA TYR A 113 1.13 1.14 1.78
C TYR A 113 1.84 2.21 0.97
N VAL A 114 2.20 3.31 1.62
CA VAL A 114 2.89 4.47 1.01
C VAL A 114 4.08 4.82 1.89
N LYS A 115 5.20 5.24 1.28
CA LYS A 115 6.33 5.80 2.03
C LYS A 115 5.84 6.87 3.02
N ARG A 116 6.27 6.80 4.28
CA ARG A 116 5.76 7.65 5.38
C ARG A 116 5.88 9.14 5.13
N ASP A 117 7.01 9.58 4.62
CA ASP A 117 7.30 10.97 4.29
C ASP A 117 6.47 11.51 3.12
N LEU A 118 5.77 10.64 2.41
CA LEU A 118 4.93 10.96 1.26
C LEU A 118 3.42 10.85 1.54
N GLY A 119 3.03 10.70 2.78
CA GLY A 119 1.62 10.64 3.19
C GLY A 119 0.82 11.87 2.79
N ARG A 120 -0.50 11.70 2.61
CA ARG A 120 -1.48 12.78 2.28
C ARG A 120 -1.23 13.53 0.97
N ARG A 121 -0.50 12.93 0.04
CA ARG A 121 -0.23 13.46 -1.32
C ARG A 121 -1.07 12.77 -2.40
N GLY A 122 -2.11 12.01 -2.06
CA GLY A 122 -2.97 11.32 -3.03
C GLY A 122 -2.42 9.98 -3.54
N ILE A 123 -1.20 9.57 -3.16
CA ILE A 123 -0.57 8.32 -3.63
C ILE A 123 -1.41 7.09 -3.25
N GLY A 124 -1.85 7.02 -1.99
CA GLY A 124 -2.71 5.93 -1.52
C GLY A 124 -4.03 5.85 -2.29
N ARG A 125 -4.63 7.00 -2.65
CA ARG A 125 -5.84 7.05 -3.46
C ARG A 125 -5.59 6.51 -4.86
N LEU A 126 -4.49 6.89 -5.50
CA LEU A 126 -4.11 6.41 -6.82
C LEU A 126 -3.97 4.87 -6.82
N ILE A 127 -3.24 4.32 -5.84
CA ILE A 127 -3.06 2.87 -5.69
C ILE A 127 -4.40 2.17 -5.44
N LEU A 128 -5.20 2.66 -4.47
CA LEU A 128 -6.47 2.05 -4.10
C LEU A 128 -7.48 2.07 -5.25
N THR A 129 -7.58 3.19 -5.99
CA THR A 129 -8.46 3.29 -7.15
C THR A 129 -8.08 2.28 -8.22
N THR A 130 -6.78 2.14 -8.53
CA THR A 130 -6.29 1.14 -9.50
C THR A 130 -6.59 -0.31 -9.04
N LEU A 131 -6.46 -0.60 -7.74
CA LEU A 131 -6.83 -1.93 -7.21
C LEU A 131 -8.33 -2.21 -7.34
N LEU A 132 -9.18 -1.20 -7.15
CA LEU A 132 -10.63 -1.35 -7.30
C LEU A 132 -11.02 -1.56 -8.78
N GLU A 133 -10.36 -0.88 -9.72
CA GLU A 133 -10.50 -1.12 -11.15
C GLU A 133 -10.05 -2.53 -11.51
N GLN A 134 -8.85 -2.96 -11.05
CA GLN A 134 -8.35 -4.32 -11.25
C GLN A 134 -9.30 -5.39 -10.69
N ALA A 135 -9.91 -5.13 -9.53
CA ALA A 135 -10.88 -6.04 -8.93
C ALA A 135 -12.16 -6.14 -9.79
N ALA A 136 -12.69 -5.00 -10.26
CA ALA A 136 -13.87 -4.95 -11.12
C ALA A 136 -13.63 -5.66 -12.45
N ASP A 137 -12.50 -5.38 -13.12
CA ASP A 137 -12.12 -6.00 -14.39
C ASP A 137 -11.91 -7.50 -14.28
N SER A 138 -11.54 -7.97 -13.07
CA SER A 138 -11.37 -9.39 -12.75
C SER A 138 -12.66 -10.11 -12.34
N GLY A 139 -13.80 -9.38 -12.32
CA GLY A 139 -15.10 -9.95 -12.00
C GLY A 139 -15.39 -10.12 -10.51
N PHE A 140 -14.58 -9.52 -9.62
CA PHE A 140 -14.92 -9.50 -8.20
C PHE A 140 -16.11 -8.58 -7.92
N HIS A 141 -16.87 -8.91 -6.89
CA HIS A 141 -18.06 -8.20 -6.48
C HIS A 141 -17.82 -7.24 -5.32
N VAL A 142 -16.96 -7.65 -4.36
CA VAL A 142 -16.68 -6.89 -3.14
C VAL A 142 -15.18 -6.81 -2.89
N VAL A 143 -14.72 -5.62 -2.49
CA VAL A 143 -13.40 -5.42 -1.93
C VAL A 143 -13.53 -5.08 -0.45
N MET A 144 -12.86 -5.87 0.39
CA MET A 144 -12.79 -5.68 1.83
C MET A 144 -11.52 -4.92 2.21
N ALA A 145 -11.61 -4.18 3.31
CA ALA A 145 -10.44 -3.56 3.96
C ALA A 145 -10.51 -3.78 5.47
N ARG A 146 -9.37 -4.19 6.04
CA ARG A 146 -9.18 -4.33 7.49
C ARG A 146 -8.17 -3.30 7.95
N ILE A 147 -8.63 -2.30 8.66
CA ILE A 147 -7.85 -1.11 9.03
C ILE A 147 -7.78 -1.06 10.57
N GLU A 148 -6.59 -0.89 11.13
CA GLU A 148 -6.49 -0.61 12.56
C GLU A 148 -7.35 0.62 12.90
N ALA A 149 -8.24 0.49 13.90
CA ALA A 149 -9.39 1.40 14.07
C ALA A 149 -9.00 2.84 14.38
N SER A 150 -7.80 3.09 14.95
CA SER A 150 -7.27 4.43 15.19
C SER A 150 -6.66 5.06 13.92
N GLY A 151 -6.47 4.29 12.85
CA GLY A 151 -5.88 4.72 11.58
C GLY A 151 -6.81 5.63 10.76
N THR A 152 -7.12 6.82 11.28
CA THR A 152 -8.09 7.76 10.70
C THR A 152 -7.78 8.14 9.26
N ALA A 153 -6.50 8.29 8.89
CA ALA A 153 -6.09 8.62 7.53
C ALA A 153 -6.42 7.50 6.54
N SER A 154 -6.19 6.23 6.92
CA SER A 154 -6.50 5.07 6.09
C SER A 154 -8.02 4.90 5.95
N ARG A 155 -8.78 5.06 7.03
CA ARG A 155 -10.25 5.01 6.98
C ARG A 155 -10.82 6.09 6.06
N ALA A 156 -10.38 7.34 6.21
CA ALA A 156 -10.81 8.45 5.34
C ALA A 156 -10.43 8.22 3.86
N LEU A 157 -9.26 7.63 3.59
CA LEU A 157 -8.86 7.22 2.26
C LEU A 157 -9.86 6.23 1.67
N HIS A 158 -10.19 5.15 2.39
CA HIS A 158 -11.12 4.13 1.93
C HIS A 158 -12.54 4.69 1.74
N GLU A 159 -13.04 5.49 2.70
CA GLU A 159 -14.33 6.19 2.56
C GLU A 159 -14.37 7.04 1.28
N SER A 160 -13.30 7.80 0.99
CA SER A 160 -13.20 8.64 -0.22
C SER A 160 -13.14 7.83 -1.52
N CYS A 161 -12.88 6.52 -1.44
CA CYS A 161 -12.87 5.59 -2.56
C CYS A 161 -14.12 4.70 -2.63
N GLY A 162 -15.15 4.99 -1.84
CA GLY A 162 -16.44 4.29 -1.89
C GLY A 162 -16.59 3.12 -0.93
N PHE A 163 -15.71 3.01 0.07
CA PHE A 163 -15.90 2.04 1.15
C PHE A 163 -16.83 2.57 2.23
N SER A 164 -17.65 1.69 2.77
CA SER A 164 -18.48 1.92 3.95
C SER A 164 -18.01 1.07 5.13
N LEU A 165 -18.17 1.58 6.35
CA LEU A 165 -17.88 0.83 7.58
C LEU A 165 -18.92 -0.28 7.77
N VAL A 166 -18.44 -1.51 7.92
CA VAL A 166 -19.27 -2.68 8.28
C VAL A 166 -19.38 -2.81 9.79
N GLY A 167 -18.28 -2.62 10.50
CA GLY A 167 -18.24 -2.73 11.96
C GLY A 167 -16.82 -2.64 12.51
N ILE A 168 -16.72 -2.76 13.84
CA ILE A 168 -15.45 -2.76 14.56
C ILE A 168 -15.27 -4.10 15.27
N GLU A 169 -14.21 -4.81 14.94
CA GLU A 169 -13.72 -5.98 15.68
C GLU A 169 -12.87 -5.47 16.85
N ARG A 170 -13.35 -5.65 18.07
CA ARG A 170 -12.69 -5.11 19.25
C ARG A 170 -11.60 -6.05 19.75
N GLU A 171 -10.45 -5.48 20.13
CA GLU A 171 -9.32 -6.19 20.76
C GLU A 171 -8.89 -7.46 20.02
N ILE A 172 -9.04 -7.45 18.68
CA ILE A 172 -8.80 -8.62 17.84
C ILE A 172 -7.31 -8.91 17.58
N GLY A 173 -6.43 -7.96 17.85
CA GLY A 173 -5.00 -8.10 17.72
C GLY A 173 -4.23 -7.46 18.85
N ARG A 174 -2.93 -7.80 18.98
CA ARG A 174 -2.05 -7.22 19.99
C ARG A 174 -0.69 -6.88 19.39
N LYS A 175 -0.29 -5.61 19.50
CA LYS A 175 1.01 -5.12 19.03
C LYS A 175 1.53 -4.03 19.97
N PHE A 176 2.84 -3.97 20.16
CA PHE A 176 3.52 -3.02 21.07
C PHE A 176 2.89 -2.99 22.49
N GLY A 177 2.46 -4.15 22.98
CA GLY A 177 1.84 -4.27 24.30
C GLY A 177 0.39 -3.81 24.41
N LYS A 178 -0.22 -3.32 23.31
CA LYS A 178 -1.59 -2.78 23.26
C LYS A 178 -2.54 -3.74 22.54
N TRP A 179 -3.77 -3.83 23.00
CA TRP A 179 -4.87 -4.43 22.26
C TRP A 179 -5.32 -3.46 21.15
N LEU A 180 -5.59 -3.99 19.97
CA LEU A 180 -5.93 -3.22 18.79
C LEU A 180 -7.29 -3.65 18.25
N ASP A 181 -8.10 -2.67 17.92
CA ASP A 181 -9.37 -2.84 17.22
C ASP A 181 -9.15 -2.77 15.72
N VAL A 182 -9.99 -3.44 14.95
CA VAL A 182 -10.00 -3.37 13.48
C VAL A 182 -11.33 -2.83 12.98
N ALA A 183 -11.28 -1.76 12.22
CA ALA A 183 -12.40 -1.30 11.41
C ALA A 183 -12.49 -2.16 10.16
N LEU A 184 -13.58 -2.91 10.03
CA LEU A 184 -13.91 -3.67 8.83
C LEU A 184 -14.69 -2.76 7.89
N MET A 185 -14.16 -2.53 6.68
CA MET A 185 -14.80 -1.72 5.66
C MET A 185 -15.00 -2.52 4.37
N GLN A 186 -16.01 -2.18 3.58
CA GLN A 186 -16.29 -2.83 2.30
C GLN A 186 -16.63 -1.83 1.20
N CYS A 187 -16.27 -2.18 -0.03
CA CYS A 187 -16.70 -1.52 -1.25
C CYS A 187 -17.41 -2.54 -2.15
N VAL A 188 -18.68 -2.31 -2.48
CA VAL A 188 -19.45 -3.11 -3.45
C VAL A 188 -19.23 -2.48 -4.82
N LEU A 189 -18.56 -3.22 -5.72
CA LEU A 189 -17.99 -2.63 -6.94
C LEU A 189 -19.02 -2.12 -7.94
N HIS A 190 -20.18 -2.78 -8.07
CA HIS A 190 -21.24 -2.33 -8.98
C HIS A 190 -21.90 -1.02 -8.54
N GLU A 191 -21.90 -0.70 -7.25
CA GLU A 191 -22.46 0.55 -6.72
C GLU A 191 -21.59 1.77 -7.04
N ARG A 192 -20.26 1.55 -7.28
CA ARG A 192 -19.33 2.62 -7.69
C ARG A 192 -19.63 3.15 -9.10
N SER A 193 -20.17 2.32 -10.00
CA SER A 193 -20.45 2.71 -11.38
C SER A 193 -21.71 3.58 -11.49
N ALA A 194 -22.46 3.79 -10.39
CA ALA A 194 -23.71 4.53 -10.35
C ALA A 194 -23.56 5.99 -9.88
N HIS A 195 -22.35 6.45 -9.59
CA HIS A 195 -22.02 7.81 -9.16
C HIS A 195 -20.95 8.43 -10.08
#